data_5e292a8fe53a2a25f864eee706f27ae9
#
_entry.id   5e292a8fe53a2a25f864eee706f27ae9
#
_cell.length_a   1.000
_cell.length_b   1.000
_cell.length_c   1.000
_cell.angle_alpha   90.00
_cell.angle_beta   90.00
_cell.angle_gamma   90.00
#
_symmetry.space_group_name_H-M   'P 1'
#
loop_
_entity.id
_entity.type
_entity.pdbx_description
1 polymer ?
#
loop_
_entity_poly.entity_id
_entity_poly.type
_entity_poly.pdbx_seq_one_letter_code
_entity_poly.pdbx_strand_id
1 'polypeptide(L)'
;MLFRSMEPVFLAFQPRKELLALRQKYAAQKPVYDFIAPIDGFRHQLWVVRDEADIQLITSEFEQMPCLYIADGHHRSAAAARVADELHKANPNSDGTEEYNFYMAVCFPADELTILDYNRLVKDLGSHTPESLLKALEEDFVVAPRGAKPWRPEALHQFALYLEGTWYSLEARPGTFDPADPIGNLDVDISSRLILDKQLGIKDLRRDSRIDFVGGLRGLEELQARVDSGEMKLALALHPVSMDQIIAIADSGHIMPPKATWFEPKLRSGLIVHKF
;
A
#
# COMPACT_ATOMS: atom_id res chain seq x y z
N MET A 1 -1.76 18.28 28.00
CA MET A 1 -1.64 18.36 26.53
C MET A 1 -2.76 17.52 25.98
N LEU A 2 -3.70 18.08 25.20
CA LEU A 2 -4.78 17.28 24.60
C LEU A 2 -4.22 16.58 23.37
N PHE A 3 -4.08 15.28 23.42
CA PHE A 3 -3.78 14.47 22.25
C PHE A 3 -5.03 14.36 21.38
N ARG A 4 -4.87 14.40 20.07
CA ARG A 4 -5.96 14.29 19.10
C ARG A 4 -5.51 13.44 17.94
N SER A 5 -6.30 12.45 17.57
CA SER A 5 -6.16 11.71 16.34
C SER A 5 -7.14 12.26 15.30
N MET A 6 -6.63 12.87 14.24
CA MET A 6 -7.44 13.42 13.13
C MET A 6 -7.40 12.54 11.88
N GLU A 7 -6.52 11.57 11.87
CA GLU A 7 -6.32 10.65 10.76
C GLU A 7 -6.41 9.22 11.28
N PRO A 8 -7.42 8.45 10.86
CA PRO A 8 -7.60 7.09 11.35
C PRO A 8 -6.49 6.15 10.86
N VAL A 9 -6.22 5.10 11.63
CA VAL A 9 -5.46 3.95 11.13
C VAL A 9 -6.35 3.21 10.14
N PHE A 10 -5.79 2.79 9.01
CA PHE A 10 -6.51 2.07 7.98
C PHE A 10 -6.24 0.56 8.13
N LEU A 11 -7.29 -0.18 8.44
CA LEU A 11 -7.23 -1.61 8.67
C LEU A 11 -8.05 -2.37 7.62
N ALA A 12 -7.58 -3.55 7.25
CA ALA A 12 -8.30 -4.49 6.42
C ALA A 12 -8.69 -5.72 7.27
N PHE A 13 -9.83 -6.34 6.95
CA PHE A 13 -10.30 -7.55 7.58
C PHE A 13 -10.92 -8.52 6.57
N GLN A 14 -10.97 -9.80 6.88
CA GLN A 14 -11.63 -10.80 6.05
C GLN A 14 -13.15 -10.54 6.01
N PRO A 15 -13.79 -10.52 4.83
CA PRO A 15 -15.20 -10.16 4.69
C PRO A 15 -16.14 -10.97 5.61
N ARG A 16 -17.11 -10.29 6.23
CA ARG A 16 -18.12 -10.84 7.12
C ARG A 16 -19.51 -10.46 6.62
N LYS A 17 -20.38 -11.46 6.43
CA LYS A 17 -21.72 -11.26 5.88
C LYS A 17 -22.60 -10.38 6.78
N GLU A 18 -22.46 -10.53 8.08
CA GLU A 18 -23.19 -9.81 9.12
C GLU A 18 -22.85 -8.30 9.08
N LEU A 19 -21.57 -7.97 8.95
CA LEU A 19 -21.12 -6.59 8.83
C LEU A 19 -21.55 -5.97 7.49
N LEU A 20 -21.53 -6.75 6.40
CA LEU A 20 -22.03 -6.28 5.10
C LEU A 20 -23.54 -5.98 5.16
N ALA A 21 -24.33 -6.86 5.75
CA ALA A 21 -25.79 -6.67 5.92
C ALA A 21 -26.07 -5.43 6.78
N LEU A 22 -25.32 -5.26 7.86
CA LEU A 22 -25.45 -4.09 8.73
C LEU A 22 -25.13 -2.79 8.00
N ARG A 23 -24.05 -2.78 7.22
CA ARG A 23 -23.70 -1.62 6.38
C ARG A 23 -24.82 -1.27 5.39
N GLN A 24 -25.41 -2.27 4.73
CA GLN A 24 -26.54 -2.07 3.81
C GLN A 24 -27.76 -1.49 4.54
N LYS A 25 -28.07 -1.97 5.77
CA LYS A 25 -29.12 -1.44 6.63
C LYS A 25 -28.95 0.06 6.89
N TYR A 26 -27.72 0.51 7.20
CA TYR A 26 -27.45 1.92 7.47
C TYR A 26 -27.37 2.75 6.19
N ALA A 27 -26.81 2.23 5.12
CA ALA A 27 -26.72 2.91 3.83
C ALA A 27 -28.09 3.24 3.20
N ALA A 28 -29.14 2.51 3.59
CA ALA A 28 -30.52 2.80 3.20
C ALA A 28 -31.13 4.00 3.97
N GLN A 29 -30.47 4.48 5.02
CA GLN A 29 -30.96 5.60 5.85
C GLN A 29 -30.33 6.92 5.39
N LYS A 30 -30.86 8.04 5.91
CA LYS A 30 -30.28 9.36 5.66
C LYS A 30 -28.91 9.48 6.37
N PRO A 31 -27.82 9.80 5.67
CA PRO A 31 -26.52 10.01 6.28
C PRO A 31 -26.47 11.28 7.13
N VAL A 32 -25.56 11.32 8.10
CA VAL A 32 -25.22 12.53 8.87
C VAL A 32 -24.46 13.53 8.01
N TYR A 33 -23.54 13.02 7.20
CA TYR A 33 -22.79 13.77 6.18
C TYR A 33 -23.03 13.14 4.81
N ASP A 34 -23.18 13.98 3.80
CA ASP A 34 -23.24 13.59 2.40
C ASP A 34 -22.71 14.76 1.55
N PHE A 35 -21.51 14.62 1.02
CA PHE A 35 -20.89 15.67 0.21
C PHE A 35 -19.92 15.10 -0.80
N ILE A 36 -19.65 15.87 -1.85
CA ILE A 36 -18.62 15.58 -2.85
C ILE A 36 -17.40 16.43 -2.52
N ALA A 37 -16.23 15.78 -2.37
CA ALA A 37 -14.99 16.47 -2.12
C ALA A 37 -14.50 17.19 -3.38
N PRO A 38 -14.22 18.53 -3.34
CA PRO A 38 -13.90 19.29 -4.53
C PRO A 38 -12.53 18.97 -5.15
N ILE A 39 -11.63 18.34 -4.37
CA ILE A 39 -10.26 18.06 -4.82
C ILE A 39 -10.20 16.85 -5.76
N ASP A 40 -11.00 15.82 -5.52
CA ASP A 40 -10.94 14.54 -6.24
C ASP A 40 -12.31 14.07 -6.77
N GLY A 41 -13.40 14.78 -6.45
CA GLY A 41 -14.74 14.45 -6.90
C GLY A 41 -15.37 13.24 -6.21
N PHE A 42 -14.73 12.66 -5.19
CA PHE A 42 -15.30 11.53 -4.46
C PHE A 42 -16.42 11.96 -3.52
N ARG A 43 -17.47 11.14 -3.47
CA ARG A 43 -18.60 11.32 -2.55
C ARG A 43 -18.28 10.69 -1.22
N HIS A 44 -18.45 11.45 -0.14
CA HIS A 44 -18.28 11.00 1.23
C HIS A 44 -19.63 10.99 1.94
N GLN A 45 -19.98 9.86 2.50
CA GLN A 45 -21.20 9.67 3.28
C GLN A 45 -20.84 9.05 4.63
N LEU A 46 -21.51 9.51 5.70
CA LEU A 46 -21.28 9.03 7.06
C LEU A 46 -22.61 8.73 7.73
N TRP A 47 -22.72 7.57 8.35
CA TRP A 47 -23.80 7.17 9.23
C TRP A 47 -23.25 6.87 10.62
N VAL A 48 -24.03 7.13 11.65
CA VAL A 48 -23.67 6.83 13.02
C VAL A 48 -24.53 5.68 13.51
N VAL A 49 -23.91 4.59 13.90
CA VAL A 49 -24.57 3.46 14.54
C VAL A 49 -24.81 3.82 16.01
N ARG A 50 -26.08 3.83 16.43
CA ARG A 50 -26.51 4.16 17.81
C ARG A 50 -27.34 3.04 18.46
N ASP A 51 -27.82 2.11 17.66
CA ASP A 51 -28.56 0.97 18.14
C ASP A 51 -27.62 0.03 18.88
N GLU A 52 -27.94 -0.28 20.14
CA GLU A 52 -27.07 -1.07 21.01
C GLU A 52 -26.88 -2.50 20.50
N ALA A 53 -27.91 -3.10 19.90
CA ALA A 53 -27.80 -4.44 19.35
C ALA A 53 -26.90 -4.47 18.12
N ASP A 54 -26.94 -3.41 17.28
CA ASP A 54 -26.04 -3.26 16.13
C ASP A 54 -24.59 -3.01 16.57
N ILE A 55 -24.37 -2.23 17.64
CA ILE A 55 -23.04 -2.01 18.24
C ILE A 55 -22.48 -3.32 18.76
N GLN A 56 -23.28 -4.09 19.51
CA GLN A 56 -22.87 -5.40 20.02
C GLN A 56 -22.57 -6.38 18.89
N LEU A 57 -23.34 -6.36 17.81
CA LEU A 57 -23.08 -7.18 16.63
C LEU A 57 -21.70 -6.81 16.02
N ILE A 58 -21.41 -5.53 15.82
CA ILE A 58 -20.10 -5.07 15.31
C ILE A 58 -18.99 -5.59 16.23
N THR A 59 -19.11 -5.34 17.52
CA THR A 59 -18.10 -5.74 18.50
C THR A 59 -17.85 -7.25 18.46
N SER A 60 -18.91 -8.05 18.51
CA SER A 60 -18.78 -9.52 18.49
C SER A 60 -18.19 -10.06 17.19
N GLU A 61 -18.50 -9.44 16.05
CA GLU A 61 -17.90 -9.85 14.77
C GLU A 61 -16.41 -9.56 14.74
N PHE A 62 -15.97 -8.38 15.24
CA PHE A 62 -14.55 -8.05 15.31
C PHE A 62 -13.79 -8.88 16.35
N GLU A 63 -14.40 -9.21 17.50
CA GLU A 63 -13.81 -10.10 18.52
C GLU A 63 -13.55 -11.53 18.01
N GLN A 64 -14.34 -12.01 17.06
CA GLN A 64 -14.16 -13.32 16.44
C GLN A 64 -13.05 -13.34 15.36
N MET A 65 -12.53 -12.19 14.96
CA MET A 65 -11.45 -12.12 13.98
C MET A 65 -10.11 -12.42 14.66
N PRO A 66 -9.30 -13.33 14.14
CA PRO A 66 -8.01 -13.65 14.74
C PRO A 66 -7.03 -12.44 14.69
N CYS A 67 -7.15 -11.60 13.67
CA CYS A 67 -6.35 -10.39 13.49
C CYS A 67 -7.00 -9.43 12.49
N LEU A 68 -6.47 -8.20 12.49
CA LEU A 68 -6.71 -7.16 11.47
C LEU A 68 -5.38 -6.81 10.81
N TYR A 69 -5.41 -6.47 9.55
CA TYR A 69 -4.22 -6.15 8.76
C TYR A 69 -4.08 -4.63 8.57
N ILE A 70 -2.93 -4.07 8.91
CA ILE A 70 -2.69 -2.63 8.72
C ILE A 70 -2.44 -2.36 7.23
N ALA A 71 -3.39 -1.72 6.57
CA ALA A 71 -3.26 -1.27 5.17
C ALA A 71 -2.49 0.06 5.07
N ASP A 72 -2.75 1.00 5.98
CA ASP A 72 -2.02 2.27 6.08
C ASP A 72 -2.04 2.77 7.53
N GLY A 73 -1.04 3.56 7.93
CA GLY A 73 -0.96 4.13 9.26
C GLY A 73 -0.11 3.34 10.26
N HIS A 74 0.87 2.55 9.82
CA HIS A 74 1.80 1.82 10.68
C HIS A 74 2.46 2.71 11.74
N HIS A 75 2.89 3.93 11.37
CA HIS A 75 3.48 4.87 12.32
C HIS A 75 2.46 5.43 13.31
N ARG A 76 1.21 5.64 12.89
CA ARG A 76 0.11 6.10 13.76
C ARG A 76 -0.24 5.03 14.79
N SER A 77 -0.36 3.79 14.35
CA SER A 77 -0.61 2.65 15.24
C SER A 77 0.51 2.48 16.27
N ALA A 78 1.78 2.50 15.83
CA ALA A 78 2.92 2.39 16.73
C ALA A 78 3.02 3.58 17.71
N ALA A 79 2.68 4.79 17.26
CA ALA A 79 2.66 5.96 18.13
C ALA A 79 1.55 5.88 19.19
N ALA A 80 0.35 5.42 18.81
CA ALA A 80 -0.76 5.23 19.74
C ALA A 80 -0.40 4.21 20.84
N ALA A 81 0.19 3.08 20.47
CA ALA A 81 0.65 2.07 21.42
C ALA A 81 1.67 2.64 22.43
N ARG A 82 2.66 3.42 21.96
CA ARG A 82 3.65 4.05 22.84
C ARG A 82 3.03 5.05 23.79
N VAL A 83 2.08 5.87 23.32
CA VAL A 83 1.37 6.83 24.17
C VAL A 83 0.56 6.11 25.25
N ALA A 84 -0.13 5.03 24.88
CA ALA A 84 -0.86 4.20 25.84
C ALA A 84 0.07 3.65 26.91
N ASP A 85 1.21 3.06 26.52
CA ASP A 85 2.21 2.52 27.45
C ASP A 85 2.76 3.58 28.43
N GLU A 86 3.04 4.80 27.94
CA GLU A 86 3.53 5.91 28.78
C GLU A 86 2.46 6.38 29.77
N LEU A 87 1.21 6.50 29.33
CA LEU A 87 0.10 6.94 30.18
C LEU A 87 -0.30 5.87 31.19
N HIS A 88 -0.24 4.58 30.83
CA HIS A 88 -0.41 3.48 31.78
C HIS A 88 0.64 3.51 32.91
N LYS A 89 1.91 3.74 32.57
CA LYS A 89 2.97 3.87 33.57
C LYS A 89 2.76 5.08 34.50
N ALA A 90 2.15 6.14 33.98
CA ALA A 90 1.83 7.34 34.76
C ALA A 90 0.54 7.22 35.59
N ASN A 91 -0.35 6.26 35.28
CA ASN A 91 -1.62 6.02 35.95
C ASN A 91 -1.70 4.58 36.53
N PRO A 92 -1.19 4.35 37.75
CA PRO A 92 -1.22 3.01 38.36
C PRO A 92 -2.63 2.44 38.61
N ASN A 93 -3.66 3.29 38.58
CA ASN A 93 -5.05 2.90 38.78
C ASN A 93 -5.84 2.76 37.46
N SER A 94 -5.14 2.67 36.33
CA SER A 94 -5.78 2.44 35.02
C SER A 94 -6.57 1.13 35.04
N ASP A 95 -7.84 1.19 34.61
CA ASP A 95 -8.72 0.03 34.49
C ASP A 95 -8.96 -0.42 33.03
N GLY A 96 -8.30 0.27 32.09
CA GLY A 96 -8.37 -0.03 30.65
C GLY A 96 -9.49 0.71 29.91
N THR A 97 -10.32 1.49 30.61
CA THR A 97 -11.43 2.24 29.99
C THR A 97 -11.06 3.64 29.55
N GLU A 98 -9.86 4.07 29.87
CA GLU A 98 -9.40 5.41 29.52
C GLU A 98 -9.21 5.56 28.02
N GLU A 99 -9.55 6.74 27.49
CA GLU A 99 -9.54 7.06 26.05
C GLU A 99 -8.17 6.87 25.37
N TYR A 100 -7.07 6.94 26.11
CA TYR A 100 -5.73 6.68 25.56
C TYR A 100 -5.46 5.20 25.23
N ASN A 101 -6.34 4.28 25.69
CA ASN A 101 -6.28 2.86 25.33
C ASN A 101 -6.88 2.58 23.95
N PHE A 102 -7.50 3.57 23.34
CA PHE A 102 -8.19 3.46 22.06
C PHE A 102 -7.58 4.38 21.02
N TYR A 103 -7.61 3.97 19.79
CA TYR A 103 -7.28 4.82 18.66
C TYR A 103 -8.34 4.70 17.56
N MET A 104 -8.48 5.77 16.80
CA MET A 104 -9.43 5.80 15.71
C MET A 104 -8.94 4.95 14.54
N ALA A 105 -9.75 3.99 14.12
CA ALA A 105 -9.49 3.15 12.96
C ALA A 105 -10.65 3.19 11.97
N VAL A 106 -10.35 2.98 10.70
CA VAL A 106 -11.32 2.67 9.65
C VAL A 106 -11.00 1.28 9.14
N CYS A 107 -11.98 0.39 9.20
CA CYS A 107 -11.83 -1.00 8.81
C CYS A 107 -12.60 -1.27 7.52
N PHE A 108 -11.92 -1.84 6.52
CA PHE A 108 -12.51 -2.24 5.25
C PHE A 108 -12.47 -3.77 5.09
N PRO A 109 -13.50 -4.36 4.49
CA PRO A 109 -13.39 -5.71 3.96
C PRO A 109 -12.26 -5.77 2.93
N ALA A 110 -11.44 -6.81 2.98
CA ALA A 110 -10.25 -6.95 2.13
C ALA A 110 -10.57 -6.97 0.63
N ASP A 111 -11.75 -7.48 0.27
CA ASP A 111 -12.25 -7.55 -1.11
C ASP A 111 -12.80 -6.21 -1.65
N GLU A 112 -12.90 -5.18 -0.81
CA GLU A 112 -13.31 -3.82 -1.22
C GLU A 112 -12.12 -2.86 -1.34
N LEU A 113 -10.90 -3.34 -1.11
CA LEU A 113 -9.69 -2.57 -1.28
C LEU A 113 -9.07 -2.80 -2.65
N THR A 114 -8.66 -1.71 -3.27
CA THR A 114 -7.83 -1.77 -4.47
C THR A 114 -6.38 -1.47 -4.10
N ILE A 115 -5.48 -2.35 -4.48
CA ILE A 115 -4.06 -2.12 -4.34
C ILE A 115 -3.52 -1.78 -5.73
N LEU A 116 -2.96 -0.60 -5.84
CA LEU A 116 -2.33 -0.13 -7.07
C LEU A 116 -0.83 -0.39 -7.03
N ASP A 117 -0.25 -0.44 -8.20
CA ASP A 117 1.19 -0.52 -8.40
C ASP A 117 1.91 0.68 -7.78
N TYR A 118 3.10 0.45 -7.27
CA TYR A 118 4.00 1.49 -6.79
C TYR A 118 5.25 1.44 -7.66
N ASN A 119 5.33 2.34 -8.63
CA ASN A 119 6.33 2.33 -9.70
C ASN A 119 7.60 3.07 -9.32
N ARG A 120 8.70 2.79 -10.00
CA ARG A 120 10.02 3.35 -9.74
C ARG A 120 10.49 4.17 -10.92
N LEU A 121 11.20 5.24 -10.60
CA LEU A 121 11.94 6.08 -11.54
C LEU A 121 13.38 6.19 -11.08
N VAL A 122 14.33 6.12 -12.00
CA VAL A 122 15.75 6.16 -11.68
C VAL A 122 16.43 7.25 -12.51
N LYS A 123 17.27 8.08 -11.85
CA LYS A 123 17.92 9.26 -12.43
C LYS A 123 19.08 8.96 -13.36
N ASP A 124 19.77 7.85 -13.12
CA ASP A 124 20.93 7.45 -13.91
C ASP A 124 21.05 5.93 -14.02
N LEU A 125 21.83 5.47 -14.98
CA LEU A 125 22.06 4.05 -15.22
C LEU A 125 23.36 3.53 -14.56
N GLY A 126 23.97 4.30 -13.66
CA GLY A 126 25.26 3.97 -13.06
C GLY A 126 26.36 3.86 -14.12
N SER A 127 27.00 2.71 -14.20
CA SER A 127 28.06 2.43 -15.18
C SER A 127 27.53 1.89 -16.52
N HIS A 128 26.22 1.69 -16.66
CA HIS A 128 25.63 1.12 -17.85
C HIS A 128 25.33 2.17 -18.93
N THR A 129 25.49 1.77 -20.19
CA THR A 129 24.75 2.36 -21.31
C THR A 129 23.37 1.68 -21.39
N PRO A 130 22.39 2.25 -22.09
CA PRO A 130 21.09 1.62 -22.31
C PRO A 130 21.20 0.19 -22.84
N GLU A 131 22.03 -0.04 -23.84
CA GLU A 131 22.24 -1.36 -24.46
C GLU A 131 22.91 -2.33 -23.50
N SER A 132 23.92 -1.88 -22.73
CA SER A 132 24.61 -2.74 -21.78
C SER A 132 23.71 -3.13 -20.62
N LEU A 133 22.80 -2.23 -20.18
CA LEU A 133 21.80 -2.53 -19.16
C LEU A 133 20.81 -3.59 -19.65
N LEU A 134 20.22 -3.40 -20.84
CA LEU A 134 19.28 -4.39 -21.41
C LEU A 134 19.94 -5.77 -21.53
N LYS A 135 21.19 -5.82 -22.00
CA LYS A 135 21.94 -7.07 -22.09
C LYS A 135 22.22 -7.70 -20.73
N ALA A 136 22.54 -6.90 -19.71
CA ALA A 136 22.77 -7.40 -18.35
C ALA A 136 21.48 -7.95 -17.72
N LEU A 137 20.34 -7.33 -18.01
CA LEU A 137 19.03 -7.80 -17.53
C LEU A 137 18.64 -9.17 -18.13
N GLU A 138 19.15 -9.54 -19.30
CA GLU A 138 18.88 -10.85 -19.91
C GLU A 138 19.41 -12.04 -19.08
N GLU A 139 20.30 -11.81 -18.12
CA GLU A 139 20.74 -12.87 -17.20
C GLU A 139 19.58 -13.37 -16.32
N ASP A 140 18.79 -12.45 -15.78
CA ASP A 140 17.73 -12.75 -14.81
C ASP A 140 16.33 -12.69 -15.42
N PHE A 141 16.16 -12.07 -16.59
CA PHE A 141 14.86 -11.83 -17.22
C PHE A 141 14.84 -12.26 -18.69
N VAL A 142 13.66 -12.58 -19.20
CA VAL A 142 13.37 -12.56 -20.63
C VAL A 142 12.99 -11.14 -21.01
N VAL A 143 13.82 -10.49 -21.81
CA VAL A 143 13.64 -9.09 -22.22
C VAL A 143 13.06 -9.02 -23.62
N ALA A 144 11.94 -8.29 -23.81
CA ALA A 144 11.35 -8.11 -25.13
C ALA A 144 10.86 -6.66 -25.33
N PRO A 145 11.16 -6.02 -26.49
CA PRO A 145 10.66 -4.69 -26.78
C PRO A 145 9.14 -4.69 -27.02
N ARG A 146 8.47 -3.65 -26.51
CA ARG A 146 7.03 -3.41 -26.65
C ARG A 146 6.69 -2.15 -27.45
N GLY A 147 7.70 -1.35 -27.79
CA GLY A 147 7.57 -0.11 -28.57
C GLY A 147 7.29 1.12 -27.69
N ALA A 148 6.83 2.20 -28.32
CA ALA A 148 6.71 3.51 -27.67
C ALA A 148 5.43 3.70 -26.85
N LYS A 149 4.43 2.84 -27.01
CA LYS A 149 3.18 2.95 -26.23
C LYS A 149 3.34 2.30 -24.86
N PRO A 150 2.79 2.93 -23.79
CA PRO A 150 2.81 2.35 -22.46
C PRO A 150 2.32 0.89 -22.47
N TRP A 151 3.11 0.02 -21.87
CA TRP A 151 2.78 -1.38 -21.66
C TRP A 151 2.78 -1.70 -20.17
N ARG A 152 1.71 -2.30 -19.69
CA ARG A 152 1.52 -2.65 -18.27
C ARG A 152 1.76 -4.14 -18.05
N PRO A 153 2.47 -4.53 -16.97
CA PRO A 153 2.53 -5.93 -16.56
C PRO A 153 1.13 -6.50 -16.30
N GLU A 154 0.87 -7.69 -16.81
CA GLU A 154 -0.45 -8.35 -16.75
C GLU A 154 -0.49 -9.48 -15.71
N ALA A 155 0.67 -9.91 -15.23
CA ALA A 155 0.81 -11.00 -14.28
C ALA A 155 2.00 -10.77 -13.32
N LEU A 156 2.02 -11.53 -12.23
CA LEU A 156 3.18 -11.59 -11.33
C LEU A 156 4.44 -11.98 -12.10
N HIS A 157 5.58 -11.43 -11.65
CA HIS A 157 6.92 -11.64 -12.20
C HIS A 157 7.13 -11.04 -13.60
N GLN A 158 6.18 -10.22 -14.04
CA GLN A 158 6.32 -9.35 -15.19
C GLN A 158 6.56 -7.91 -14.74
N PHE A 159 7.48 -7.24 -15.44
CA PHE A 159 7.84 -5.84 -15.19
C PHE A 159 7.83 -5.09 -16.51
N ALA A 160 7.47 -3.81 -16.48
CA ALA A 160 7.62 -2.93 -17.63
C ALA A 160 8.76 -1.97 -17.38
N LEU A 161 9.75 -1.97 -18.26
CA LEU A 161 10.87 -1.06 -18.25
C LEU A 161 10.71 -0.03 -19.37
N TYR A 162 10.78 1.27 -19.06
CA TYR A 162 10.84 2.33 -20.06
C TYR A 162 12.24 2.93 -20.10
N LEU A 163 12.84 2.89 -21.26
CA LEU A 163 14.20 3.34 -21.49
C LEU A 163 14.33 3.89 -22.92
N GLU A 164 14.84 5.13 -23.08
CA GLU A 164 15.09 5.78 -24.39
C GLU A 164 13.93 5.65 -25.40
N GLY A 165 12.72 6.06 -24.98
CA GLY A 165 11.56 6.09 -25.86
C GLY A 165 10.91 4.73 -26.12
N THR A 166 11.39 3.64 -25.51
CA THR A 166 10.90 2.30 -25.73
C THR A 166 10.51 1.63 -24.42
N TRP A 167 9.32 1.02 -24.40
CA TRP A 167 8.89 0.09 -23.36
C TRP A 167 9.39 -1.31 -23.66
N TYR A 168 9.85 -1.99 -22.62
CA TYR A 168 10.28 -3.39 -22.65
C TYR A 168 9.49 -4.17 -21.61
N SER A 169 9.08 -5.40 -21.94
CA SER A 169 8.66 -6.35 -20.92
C SER A 169 9.87 -7.10 -20.40
N LEU A 170 9.93 -7.26 -19.10
CA LEU A 170 10.86 -8.12 -18.40
C LEU A 170 10.05 -9.23 -17.73
N GLU A 171 10.35 -10.49 -18.00
CA GLU A 171 9.74 -11.63 -17.32
C GLU A 171 10.82 -12.35 -16.53
N ALA A 172 10.65 -12.47 -15.20
CA ALA A 172 11.65 -13.08 -14.33
C ALA A 172 11.84 -14.55 -14.69
N ARG A 173 13.10 -14.98 -14.84
CA ARG A 173 13.42 -16.37 -15.18
C ARG A 173 13.17 -17.30 -14.00
N PRO A 174 12.77 -18.55 -14.24
CA PRO A 174 12.72 -19.58 -13.21
C PRO A 174 14.06 -19.66 -12.43
N GLY A 175 13.98 -19.73 -11.10
CA GLY A 175 15.14 -19.77 -10.21
C GLY A 175 15.66 -18.42 -9.75
N THR A 176 15.12 -17.29 -10.24
CA THR A 176 15.46 -15.94 -9.74
C THR A 176 14.69 -15.56 -8.47
N PHE A 177 13.65 -16.30 -8.17
CA PHE A 177 12.83 -16.16 -6.96
C PHE A 177 12.38 -17.54 -6.46
N ASP A 178 12.04 -17.63 -5.17
CA ASP A 178 11.45 -18.82 -4.55
C ASP A 178 9.95 -18.58 -4.31
N PRO A 179 9.05 -19.33 -4.94
CA PRO A 179 7.61 -19.22 -4.72
C PRO A 179 7.17 -19.48 -3.27
N ALA A 180 8.00 -20.19 -2.48
CA ALA A 180 7.73 -20.47 -1.08
C ALA A 180 8.16 -19.33 -0.13
N ASP A 181 9.01 -18.42 -0.58
CA ASP A 181 9.40 -17.23 0.19
C ASP A 181 8.40 -16.11 -0.02
N PRO A 182 7.58 -15.73 0.98
CA PRO A 182 6.53 -14.74 0.81
C PRO A 182 7.07 -13.34 0.48
N ILE A 183 8.33 -13.02 0.83
CA ILE A 183 8.97 -11.75 0.49
C ILE A 183 9.74 -11.86 -0.82
N GLY A 184 10.61 -12.86 -0.95
CA GLY A 184 11.47 -13.05 -2.12
C GLY A 184 10.69 -13.33 -3.41
N ASN A 185 9.43 -13.75 -3.29
CA ASN A 185 8.49 -13.94 -4.39
C ASN A 185 7.76 -12.66 -4.84
N LEU A 186 7.90 -11.55 -4.11
CA LEU A 186 7.28 -10.28 -4.49
C LEU A 186 8.02 -9.61 -5.65
N ASP A 187 7.28 -9.06 -6.60
CA ASP A 187 7.84 -8.27 -7.70
C ASP A 187 8.66 -7.07 -7.19
N VAL A 188 8.23 -6.50 -6.07
CA VAL A 188 8.96 -5.44 -5.37
C VAL A 188 10.35 -5.90 -4.93
N ASP A 189 10.47 -7.10 -4.37
CA ASP A 189 11.74 -7.65 -3.92
C ASP A 189 12.60 -8.09 -5.11
N ILE A 190 12.03 -8.82 -6.05
CA ILE A 190 12.71 -9.27 -7.27
C ILE A 190 13.33 -8.07 -8.00
N SER A 191 12.54 -7.01 -8.24
CA SER A 191 13.05 -5.79 -8.90
C SER A 191 14.12 -5.08 -8.08
N SER A 192 13.98 -5.05 -6.76
CA SER A 192 14.96 -4.41 -5.87
C SER A 192 16.31 -5.14 -5.90
N ARG A 193 16.30 -6.47 -5.83
CA ARG A 193 17.53 -7.29 -5.84
C ARG A 193 18.18 -7.34 -7.22
N LEU A 194 17.39 -7.64 -8.26
CA LEU A 194 17.94 -7.99 -9.57
C LEU A 194 18.12 -6.79 -10.51
N ILE A 195 17.34 -5.73 -10.33
CA ILE A 195 17.45 -4.53 -11.17
C ILE A 195 18.11 -3.39 -10.39
N LEU A 196 17.55 -2.99 -9.26
CA LEU A 196 18.00 -1.79 -8.56
C LEU A 196 19.34 -2.00 -7.87
N ASP A 197 19.55 -3.09 -7.13
CA ASP A 197 20.84 -3.36 -6.47
C ASP A 197 21.85 -3.94 -7.44
N LYS A 198 21.56 -5.08 -8.07
CA LYS A 198 22.52 -5.82 -8.91
C LYS A 198 23.02 -5.00 -10.09
N GLN A 199 22.14 -4.30 -10.81
CA GLN A 199 22.51 -3.57 -12.02
C GLN A 199 22.82 -2.08 -11.76
N LEU A 200 22.05 -1.43 -10.90
CA LEU A 200 22.15 0.03 -10.70
C LEU A 200 22.83 0.43 -9.39
N GLY A 201 23.16 -0.55 -8.51
CA GLY A 201 23.83 -0.31 -7.23
C GLY A 201 22.98 0.46 -6.21
N ILE A 202 21.64 0.49 -6.39
CA ILE A 202 20.69 1.14 -5.50
C ILE A 202 20.27 0.14 -4.42
N LYS A 203 20.93 0.19 -3.25
CA LYS A 203 20.74 -0.76 -2.15
C LYS A 203 19.68 -0.34 -1.14
N ASP A 204 19.61 0.96 -0.84
CA ASP A 204 18.65 1.50 0.14
C ASP A 204 17.63 2.41 -0.54
N LEU A 205 16.46 1.85 -0.83
CA LEU A 205 15.36 2.55 -1.50
C LEU A 205 14.81 3.76 -0.72
N ARG A 206 15.13 3.89 0.57
CA ARG A 206 14.65 4.99 1.43
C ARG A 206 15.61 6.18 1.42
N ARG A 207 16.89 5.96 1.09
CA ARG A 207 17.97 6.95 1.23
C ARG A 207 18.65 7.31 -0.06
N ASP A 208 18.61 6.44 -1.07
CA ASP A 208 19.26 6.73 -2.35
C ASP A 208 18.49 7.82 -3.10
N SER A 209 19.15 8.93 -3.37
CA SER A 209 18.56 10.09 -4.05
C SER A 209 18.37 9.89 -5.56
N ARG A 210 18.86 8.78 -6.13
CA ARG A 210 18.71 8.44 -7.54
C ARG A 210 17.38 7.80 -7.86
N ILE A 211 16.65 7.29 -6.85
CA ILE A 211 15.36 6.65 -7.04
C ILE A 211 14.23 7.57 -6.59
N ASP A 212 13.13 7.56 -7.34
CA ASP A 212 11.85 8.16 -6.97
C ASP A 212 10.70 7.18 -7.21
N PHE A 213 9.53 7.48 -6.64
CA PHE A 213 8.39 6.57 -6.62
C PHE A 213 7.12 7.26 -7.12
N VAL A 214 6.36 6.55 -7.95
CA VAL A 214 5.09 7.02 -8.51
C VAL A 214 4.00 6.00 -8.21
N GLY A 215 2.96 6.42 -7.49
CA GLY A 215 1.76 5.57 -7.25
C GLY A 215 0.95 5.40 -8.52
N GLY A 216 0.37 4.22 -8.70
CA GLY A 216 -0.33 3.81 -9.91
C GLY A 216 -1.51 4.67 -10.36
N LEU A 217 -2.04 5.54 -9.50
CA LEU A 217 -3.07 6.53 -9.88
C LEU A 217 -2.61 7.49 -10.99
N ARG A 218 -1.31 7.79 -11.07
CA ARG A 218 -0.76 8.70 -12.09
C ARG A 218 -0.56 8.05 -13.45
N GLY A 219 -0.71 6.73 -13.53
CA GLY A 219 -0.57 5.97 -14.76
C GLY A 219 0.89 5.81 -15.24
N LEU A 220 1.05 5.06 -16.31
CA LEU A 220 2.34 4.84 -16.95
C LEU A 220 2.80 6.05 -17.77
N GLU A 221 1.88 6.89 -18.20
CA GLU A 221 2.13 8.12 -18.94
C GLU A 221 2.97 9.10 -18.11
N GLU A 222 2.73 9.19 -16.81
CA GLU A 222 3.57 9.99 -15.90
C GLU A 222 5.02 9.49 -15.87
N LEU A 223 5.20 8.16 -15.82
CA LEU A 223 6.52 7.54 -15.86
C LEU A 223 7.25 7.89 -17.15
N GLN A 224 6.56 7.72 -18.27
CA GLN A 224 7.08 8.02 -19.60
C GLN A 224 7.45 9.50 -19.70
N ALA A 225 6.56 10.42 -19.32
CA ALA A 225 6.79 11.86 -19.39
C ALA A 225 8.03 12.31 -18.59
N ARG A 226 8.24 11.74 -17.40
CA ARG A 226 9.42 12.08 -16.57
C ARG A 226 10.74 11.56 -17.13
N VAL A 227 10.70 10.45 -17.88
CA VAL A 227 11.89 9.96 -18.60
C VAL A 227 12.12 10.78 -19.86
N ASP A 228 11.08 11.06 -20.65
CA ASP A 228 11.18 11.81 -21.90
C ASP A 228 11.62 13.27 -21.68
N SER A 229 11.24 13.86 -20.52
CA SER A 229 11.71 15.20 -20.12
C SER A 229 13.20 15.26 -19.75
N GLY A 230 13.84 14.10 -19.57
CA GLY A 230 15.22 14.00 -19.08
C GLY A 230 15.39 14.16 -17.57
N GLU A 231 14.30 14.30 -16.81
CA GLU A 231 14.33 14.30 -15.35
C GLU A 231 14.83 12.96 -14.79
N MET A 232 14.37 11.88 -15.41
CA MET A 232 14.75 10.52 -15.11
C MET A 232 15.32 9.82 -16.33
N LYS A 233 16.09 8.76 -16.14
CA LYS A 233 16.68 7.97 -17.23
C LYS A 233 15.94 6.67 -17.48
N LEU A 234 15.27 6.14 -16.46
CA LEU A 234 14.61 4.84 -16.53
C LEU A 234 13.35 4.88 -15.67
N ALA A 235 12.30 4.24 -16.15
CA ALA A 235 11.12 3.92 -15.37
C ALA A 235 10.91 2.41 -15.30
N LEU A 236 10.45 1.94 -14.13
CA LEU A 236 10.11 0.55 -13.89
C LEU A 236 8.71 0.48 -13.30
N ALA A 237 7.78 -0.13 -14.05
CA ALA A 237 6.44 -0.41 -13.58
C ALA A 237 6.31 -1.87 -13.15
N LEU A 238 5.61 -2.08 -12.04
CA LEU A 238 5.41 -3.38 -11.41
C LEU A 238 3.96 -3.84 -11.54
N HIS A 239 3.74 -5.14 -11.43
CA HIS A 239 2.41 -5.67 -11.17
C HIS A 239 2.00 -5.33 -9.72
N PRO A 240 0.72 -4.93 -9.45
CA PRO A 240 0.26 -4.63 -8.10
C PRO A 240 0.37 -5.87 -7.18
N VAL A 241 0.73 -5.64 -5.92
CA VAL A 241 0.67 -6.67 -4.88
C VAL A 241 -0.77 -7.00 -4.57
N SER A 242 -1.10 -8.29 -4.38
CA SER A 242 -2.45 -8.72 -3.98
C SER A 242 -2.66 -8.67 -2.47
N MET A 243 -3.93 -8.63 -2.03
CA MET A 243 -4.25 -8.77 -0.60
C MET A 243 -3.79 -10.11 -0.04
N ASP A 244 -3.87 -11.20 -0.80
CA ASP A 244 -3.41 -12.52 -0.36
C ASP A 244 -1.90 -12.53 -0.08
N GLN A 245 -1.10 -11.84 -0.90
CA GLN A 245 0.33 -11.69 -0.65
C GLN A 245 0.61 -10.89 0.62
N ILE A 246 -0.14 -9.81 0.88
CA ILE A 246 0.00 -9.01 2.11
C ILE A 246 -0.35 -9.84 3.34
N ILE A 247 -1.45 -10.58 3.28
CA ILE A 247 -1.90 -11.47 4.35
C ILE A 247 -0.84 -12.55 4.62
N ALA A 248 -0.35 -13.22 3.58
CA ALA A 248 0.67 -14.26 3.72
C ALA A 248 1.96 -13.74 4.37
N ILE A 249 2.40 -12.51 4.02
CA ILE A 249 3.56 -11.88 4.64
C ILE A 249 3.30 -11.56 6.11
N ALA A 250 2.15 -10.96 6.42
CA ALA A 250 1.79 -10.61 7.80
C ALA A 250 1.67 -11.88 8.68
N ASP A 251 1.02 -12.92 8.20
CA ASP A 251 0.82 -14.19 8.90
C ASP A 251 2.14 -14.95 9.11
N SER A 252 3.12 -14.76 8.22
CA SER A 252 4.47 -15.31 8.39
C SER A 252 5.36 -14.54 9.39
N GLY A 253 4.83 -13.45 9.98
CA GLY A 253 5.56 -12.60 10.92
C GLY A 253 6.59 -11.67 10.28
N HIS A 254 6.56 -11.53 8.97
CA HIS A 254 7.47 -10.66 8.24
C HIS A 254 6.86 -9.27 8.03
N ILE A 255 7.71 -8.33 7.63
CA ILE A 255 7.32 -6.94 7.34
C ILE A 255 7.40 -6.71 5.84
N MET A 256 6.32 -6.11 5.28
CA MET A 256 6.26 -5.71 3.88
C MET A 256 7.43 -4.79 3.50
N PRO A 257 8.10 -5.02 2.37
CA PRO A 257 9.10 -4.09 1.84
C PRO A 257 8.56 -2.66 1.69
N PRO A 258 9.40 -1.63 1.84
CA PRO A 258 8.96 -0.25 1.68
C PRO A 258 8.50 0.03 0.24
N LYS A 259 7.51 0.92 0.11
CA LYS A 259 6.99 1.32 -1.21
C LYS A 259 6.50 0.14 -2.07
N ALA A 260 5.88 -0.85 -1.42
CA ALA A 260 5.33 -2.04 -2.07
C ALA A 260 3.87 -1.87 -2.48
N THR A 261 3.09 -1.11 -1.72
CA THR A 261 1.63 -1.03 -1.88
C THR A 261 1.14 0.42 -1.91
N TRP A 262 0.13 0.66 -2.73
CA TRP A 262 -0.65 1.88 -2.73
C TRP A 262 -2.12 1.51 -2.61
N PHE A 263 -2.68 1.66 -1.39
CA PHE A 263 -4.07 1.35 -1.14
C PHE A 263 -5.01 2.47 -1.58
N GLU A 264 -6.11 2.08 -2.20
CA GLU A 264 -7.29 2.91 -2.45
C GLU A 264 -8.54 2.27 -1.82
N PRO A 265 -9.50 3.09 -1.33
CA PRO A 265 -9.49 4.57 -1.30
C PRO A 265 -8.53 5.15 -0.28
N LYS A 266 -8.07 6.39 -0.49
CA LYS A 266 -7.33 7.15 0.52
C LYS A 266 -8.31 7.79 1.50
N LEU A 267 -8.04 7.62 2.79
CA LEU A 267 -8.86 8.20 3.85
C LEU A 267 -8.68 9.72 3.93
N ARG A 268 -9.75 10.41 4.31
CA ARG A 268 -9.73 11.85 4.57
C ARG A 268 -9.44 12.13 6.03
N SER A 269 -8.49 13.02 6.28
CA SER A 269 -8.21 13.52 7.62
C SER A 269 -9.28 14.53 8.07
N GLY A 270 -9.62 14.51 9.36
CA GLY A 270 -10.46 15.53 9.97
C GLY A 270 -11.99 15.39 9.79
N LEU A 271 -12.48 14.34 9.10
CA LEU A 271 -13.91 14.03 9.04
C LEU A 271 -14.44 13.59 10.41
N ILE A 272 -13.63 12.87 11.15
CA ILE A 272 -13.87 12.47 12.52
C ILE A 272 -12.61 12.81 13.31
N VAL A 273 -12.76 13.20 14.58
CA VAL A 273 -11.65 13.53 15.47
C VAL A 273 -11.83 12.76 16.78
N HIS A 274 -10.88 11.91 17.12
CA HIS A 274 -10.76 11.27 18.42
C HIS A 274 -9.92 12.14 19.36
N LYS A 275 -10.43 12.39 20.57
CA LYS A 275 -9.78 13.21 21.60
C LYS A 275 -9.52 12.36 22.82
N PHE A 276 -8.33 12.41 23.37
CA PHE A 276 -7.90 11.71 24.58
C PHE A 276 -6.84 12.51 25.36
#